data_da6fa34b63eb9f0e313fdf9e8745cee2
#
_entry.id   da6fa34b63eb9f0e313fdf9e8745cee2
#
_cell.length_a   1.000
_cell.length_b   1.000
_cell.length_c   1.000
_cell.angle_alpha   90.00
_cell.angle_beta   90.00
_cell.angle_gamma   90.00
#
_symmetry.space_group_name_H-M   'P 1'
#
loop_
_entity.id
_entity.type
_entity.pdbx_description
1 polymer ?
#
loop_
_entity_poly.entity_id
_entity_poly.type
_entity_poly.pdbx_seq_one_letter_code
_entity_poly.pdbx_strand_id
1 'polypeptide(L)'
;LKHYFLFAICSLLLLSACGAEQPTEGESQPEAGEDDLQETVEPADLTSMDIMLDWYPNAVHSYLYAALEEGYFEEEGLDVNIRFPANPTDPINLAATGGVTLGITYQPDVIMAREKGVPVVSVAAIVRSPLNHLMVMADSDIQSPQDLVGKSVGYPGIPVNEPLLKTMVESDGGNIEDVSLVDVGFELGSSIVSNRVDAVIGTYINHEYPVLVEQGHDIRYFNPTDYGVPSYYELVIVTNEETLENERENIEAFWRAATKGYELMKENPSESLDILFANQDQVNFPLSRAVEDQSIEILLSKMEEEGEPFGSQSLESWQEVINWLKEEGLIENPPEAEEIFTTLN
;
A
#
# COMPACT_ATOMS: atom_id res chain seq x y z
N LEU A 1 -3.65 22.55 -50.37
CA LEU A 1 -3.54 24.00 -50.61
C LEU A 1 -2.65 24.63 -49.57
N LYS A 2 -1.54 25.12 -50.06
CA LYS A 2 -0.45 25.89 -49.46
C LYS A 2 -0.96 27.19 -48.82
N HIS A 3 -0.34 27.65 -47.72
CA HIS A 3 0.22 29.02 -47.65
C HIS A 3 1.22 29.10 -46.49
N TYR A 4 2.45 29.32 -46.86
CA TYR A 4 3.58 29.80 -46.04
C TYR A 4 3.37 31.30 -45.76
N PHE A 5 3.75 31.79 -44.56
CA PHE A 5 4.18 33.19 -44.40
C PHE A 5 5.37 33.26 -43.45
N LEU A 6 6.43 33.75 -44.04
CA LEU A 6 7.76 34.07 -43.52
C LEU A 6 7.84 35.61 -43.34
N PHE A 7 8.39 36.11 -42.23
CA PHE A 7 9.03 37.45 -42.11
C PHE A 7 9.79 37.47 -40.80
N ALA A 8 11.08 37.42 -40.70
CA ALA A 8 12.20 38.33 -41.11
C ALA A 8 12.41 39.52 -40.14
N ILE A 9 13.41 39.38 -39.30
CA ILE A 9 14.56 40.26 -38.94
C ILE A 9 14.30 41.76 -38.83
N CYS A 10 14.69 42.38 -37.69
CA CYS A 10 15.47 43.61 -37.70
C CYS A 10 16.25 43.78 -36.38
N SER A 11 17.57 43.75 -36.53
CA SER A 11 18.60 44.22 -35.60
C SER A 11 18.68 45.74 -35.60
N LEU A 12 18.92 46.37 -34.46
CA LEU A 12 19.59 47.68 -34.41
C LEU A 12 20.44 47.81 -33.13
N LEU A 13 21.72 47.88 -33.35
CA LEU A 13 22.79 48.37 -32.48
C LEU A 13 22.75 49.89 -32.40
N LEU A 14 22.98 50.47 -31.22
CA LEU A 14 23.62 51.79 -31.09
C LEU A 14 24.52 51.84 -29.85
N LEU A 15 25.79 52.08 -30.16
CA LEU A 15 26.87 52.50 -29.25
C LEU A 15 26.81 54.01 -29.02
N SER A 16 27.29 54.47 -27.88
CA SER A 16 28.11 55.70 -27.64
C SER A 16 28.00 56.09 -26.16
N ALA A 17 28.90 56.63 -25.45
CA ALA A 17 30.34 56.89 -25.48
C ALA A 17 30.74 57.54 -24.16
N CYS A 18 31.99 57.39 -23.79
CA CYS A 18 32.80 57.96 -22.74
C CYS A 18 32.42 59.32 -22.14
N GLY A 19 32.75 59.46 -20.79
CA GLY A 19 33.03 60.71 -20.12
C GLY A 19 33.76 60.40 -18.81
N ALA A 20 35.06 60.69 -18.79
CA ALA A 20 35.94 60.61 -17.62
C ALA A 20 35.97 61.95 -16.84
N GLU A 21 36.01 61.89 -15.52
CA GLU A 21 36.75 62.84 -14.66
C GLU A 21 36.90 62.27 -13.24
N GLN A 22 38.14 62.25 -12.75
CA GLN A 22 38.60 62.05 -11.38
C GLN A 22 39.13 63.43 -10.84
N PRO A 23 39.61 63.57 -9.57
CA PRO A 23 39.37 62.85 -8.29
C PRO A 23 39.08 63.83 -7.09
N THR A 24 38.67 63.33 -5.92
CA THR A 24 39.15 63.88 -4.63
C THR A 24 39.12 62.80 -3.54
N GLU A 25 40.24 62.77 -2.80
CA GLU A 25 40.56 61.90 -1.68
C GLU A 25 39.67 62.18 -0.47
N GLY A 26 39.35 61.13 0.26
CA GLY A 26 38.75 61.12 1.62
C GLY A 26 38.91 59.76 2.25
N GLU A 27 39.97 59.61 3.06
CA GLU A 27 40.23 58.45 3.88
C GLU A 27 39.10 58.23 4.89
N SER A 28 38.53 57.03 4.94
CA SER A 28 37.97 56.48 6.16
C SER A 28 38.06 54.95 6.09
N GLN A 29 38.58 54.35 7.16
CA GLN A 29 38.87 52.95 7.38
C GLN A 29 37.61 52.06 7.18
N PRO A 30 37.77 50.83 6.68
CA PRO A 30 36.66 49.90 6.62
C PRO A 30 36.47 49.25 8.00
N GLU A 31 35.27 49.34 8.55
CA GLU A 31 34.74 48.45 9.56
C GLU A 31 34.68 47.06 8.98
N ALA A 32 35.20 46.08 9.72
CA ALA A 32 35.08 44.66 9.38
C ALA A 32 33.59 44.28 9.41
N GLY A 33 33.01 44.14 8.22
CA GLY A 33 31.75 43.43 8.05
C GLY A 33 31.97 41.92 8.35
N GLU A 34 31.24 41.41 9.30
CA GLU A 34 31.06 39.99 9.53
C GLU A 34 30.50 39.41 8.21
N ASP A 35 31.32 38.62 7.57
CA ASP A 35 30.96 37.82 6.41
C ASP A 35 30.01 36.72 6.95
N ASP A 36 28.72 36.96 6.87
CA ASP A 36 27.67 35.98 7.14
C ASP A 36 27.77 34.92 6.03
N LEU A 37 28.65 33.93 6.26
CA LEU A 37 28.73 32.74 5.44
C LEU A 37 27.39 32.02 5.57
N GLN A 38 26.40 32.40 4.78
CA GLN A 38 25.31 31.49 4.47
C GLN A 38 25.93 30.24 3.87
N GLU A 39 26.08 29.21 4.70
CA GLU A 39 26.26 27.86 4.23
C GLU A 39 25.09 27.57 3.28
N THR A 40 25.35 27.62 2.00
CA THR A 40 24.45 27.00 1.02
C THR A 40 24.55 25.49 1.28
N VAL A 41 23.62 24.95 2.06
CA VAL A 41 23.41 23.53 2.17
C VAL A 41 23.07 23.07 0.75
N GLU A 42 24.01 22.37 0.10
CA GLU A 42 23.69 21.67 -1.15
C GLU A 42 22.55 20.70 -0.83
N PRO A 43 21.53 20.58 -1.70
CA PRO A 43 20.48 19.60 -1.50
C PRO A 43 21.15 18.23 -1.29
N ALA A 44 20.82 17.55 -0.21
CA ALA A 44 21.31 16.19 0.01
C ALA A 44 20.90 15.35 -1.20
N ASP A 45 21.82 14.56 -1.76
CA ASP A 45 21.50 13.58 -2.81
C ASP A 45 20.61 12.51 -2.15
N LEU A 46 19.28 12.60 -2.36
CA LEU A 46 18.32 11.64 -1.82
C LEU A 46 18.39 10.33 -2.62
N THR A 47 18.28 9.21 -1.93
CA THR A 47 18.17 7.90 -2.58
C THR A 47 16.72 7.66 -3.00
N SER A 48 16.49 7.46 -4.30
CA SER A 48 15.15 7.18 -4.83
C SER A 48 14.70 5.78 -4.48
N MET A 49 13.45 5.62 -3.99
CA MET A 49 12.85 4.35 -3.60
C MET A 49 11.37 4.31 -4.01
N ASP A 50 10.95 3.22 -4.66
CA ASP A 50 9.55 2.98 -5.02
C ASP A 50 8.89 2.03 -4.02
N ILE A 51 7.68 2.38 -3.55
CA ILE A 51 6.76 1.45 -2.89
C ILE A 51 5.48 1.28 -3.71
N MET A 52 5.10 0.01 -3.98
CA MET A 52 3.85 -0.34 -4.65
C MET A 52 2.80 -0.73 -3.61
N LEU A 53 1.69 0.00 -3.56
CA LEU A 53 0.54 -0.31 -2.70
C LEU A 53 -0.14 -1.61 -3.15
N ASP A 54 -0.91 -2.26 -2.27
CA ASP A 54 -1.72 -3.44 -2.59
C ASP A 54 -2.98 -3.10 -3.40
N TRP A 55 -3.48 -1.89 -3.24
CA TRP A 55 -4.70 -1.37 -3.84
C TRP A 55 -4.53 0.10 -4.24
N TYR A 56 -5.58 0.77 -4.71
CA TYR A 56 -5.56 2.23 -4.84
C TYR A 56 -5.54 2.89 -3.45
N PRO A 57 -5.00 4.13 -3.34
CA PRO A 57 -4.85 4.81 -2.07
C PRO A 57 -6.17 4.90 -1.28
N ASN A 58 -6.13 4.54 0.00
CA ASN A 58 -7.22 4.64 0.96
C ASN A 58 -6.64 4.77 2.39
N ALA A 59 -7.48 4.78 3.43
CA ALA A 59 -7.05 5.03 4.81
C ALA A 59 -5.90 4.14 5.30
N VAL A 60 -5.78 2.88 4.82
CA VAL A 60 -4.70 1.99 5.25
C VAL A 60 -3.31 2.51 4.87
N HIS A 61 -3.23 3.33 3.82
CA HIS A 61 -1.99 3.90 3.30
C HIS A 61 -1.68 5.29 3.86
N SER A 62 -2.57 5.88 4.69
CA SER A 62 -2.42 7.26 5.16
C SER A 62 -1.12 7.50 5.93
N TYR A 63 -0.56 6.48 6.59
CA TYR A 63 0.74 6.55 7.25
C TYR A 63 1.91 6.82 6.28
N LEU A 64 1.86 6.31 5.05
CA LEU A 64 2.87 6.56 4.02
C LEU A 64 2.77 7.99 3.49
N TYR A 65 1.55 8.46 3.24
CA TYR A 65 1.33 9.83 2.79
C TYR A 65 1.67 10.84 3.90
N ALA A 66 1.39 10.51 5.17
CA ALA A 66 1.82 11.31 6.31
C ALA A 66 3.36 11.40 6.37
N ALA A 67 4.06 10.27 6.21
CA ALA A 67 5.52 10.28 6.20
C ALA A 67 6.11 11.07 5.03
N LEU A 68 5.44 11.06 3.87
CA LEU A 68 5.86 11.80 2.67
C LEU A 68 5.68 13.32 2.87
N GLU A 69 4.48 13.76 3.24
CA GLU A 69 4.15 15.18 3.34
C GLU A 69 4.82 15.88 4.52
N GLU A 70 5.05 15.16 5.63
CA GLU A 70 5.79 15.68 6.79
C GLU A 70 7.32 15.65 6.59
N GLY A 71 7.80 15.16 5.43
CA GLY A 71 9.22 15.13 5.08
C GLY A 71 10.03 14.06 5.83
N TYR A 72 9.40 13.09 6.48
CA TYR A 72 10.11 12.08 7.26
C TYR A 72 10.99 11.18 6.39
N PHE A 73 10.61 10.93 5.14
CA PHE A 73 11.47 10.21 4.19
C PHE A 73 12.70 11.02 3.80
N GLU A 74 12.55 12.34 3.55
CA GLU A 74 13.66 13.23 3.24
C GLU A 74 14.65 13.36 4.42
N GLU A 75 14.14 13.40 5.66
CA GLU A 75 14.96 13.38 6.88
C GLU A 75 15.86 12.14 6.98
N GLU A 76 15.39 11.01 6.45
CA GLU A 76 16.13 9.75 6.38
C GLU A 76 16.96 9.62 5.08
N GLY A 77 17.02 10.66 4.25
CA GLY A 77 17.80 10.69 3.01
C GLY A 77 17.14 9.99 1.83
N LEU A 78 15.82 9.82 1.83
CA LEU A 78 15.07 9.09 0.82
C LEU A 78 14.14 10.01 0.01
N ASP A 79 14.06 9.76 -1.30
CA ASP A 79 13.03 10.27 -2.21
C ASP A 79 12.07 9.12 -2.53
N VAL A 80 10.94 9.05 -1.80
CA VAL A 80 10.00 7.94 -1.88
C VAL A 80 8.87 8.23 -2.84
N ASN A 81 8.69 7.34 -3.83
CA ASN A 81 7.60 7.39 -4.78
C ASN A 81 6.55 6.32 -4.44
N ILE A 82 5.38 6.75 -4.01
CA ILE A 82 4.24 5.86 -3.68
C ILE A 82 3.47 5.58 -4.98
N ARG A 83 3.39 4.30 -5.36
CA ARG A 83 2.72 3.82 -6.57
C ARG A 83 1.57 2.90 -6.20
N PHE A 84 0.51 2.91 -7.00
CA PHE A 84 -0.58 1.93 -6.87
C PHE A 84 -0.63 1.00 -8.09
N PRO A 85 -1.13 -0.24 -7.93
CA PRO A 85 -1.03 -1.28 -8.96
C PRO A 85 -2.03 -1.08 -10.10
N ALA A 86 -1.65 -1.54 -11.30
CA ALA A 86 -2.57 -1.70 -12.42
C ALA A 86 -3.34 -3.03 -12.35
N ASN A 87 -2.74 -4.04 -11.70
CA ASN A 87 -3.38 -5.33 -11.38
C ASN A 87 -3.15 -5.68 -9.91
N PRO A 88 -4.09 -6.33 -9.23
CA PRO A 88 -3.97 -6.64 -7.79
C PRO A 88 -2.74 -7.48 -7.41
N THR A 89 -2.13 -8.22 -8.34
CA THR A 89 -0.93 -9.03 -8.10
C THR A 89 0.39 -8.32 -8.45
N ASP A 90 0.34 -7.08 -8.97
CA ASP A 90 1.55 -6.33 -9.33
C ASP A 90 2.52 -6.13 -8.16
N PRO A 91 2.07 -5.83 -6.91
CA PRO A 91 2.99 -5.49 -5.83
C PRO A 91 3.99 -6.61 -5.51
N ILE A 92 3.52 -7.83 -5.31
CA ILE A 92 4.40 -8.97 -5.03
C ILE A 92 5.28 -9.32 -6.24
N ASN A 93 4.74 -9.26 -7.46
CA ASN A 93 5.47 -9.60 -8.68
C ASN A 93 6.57 -8.59 -9.00
N LEU A 94 6.30 -7.29 -8.83
CA LEU A 94 7.28 -6.23 -9.07
C LEU A 94 8.35 -6.18 -7.97
N ALA A 95 7.99 -6.39 -6.71
CA ALA A 95 8.97 -6.52 -5.62
C ALA A 95 9.88 -7.73 -5.85
N ALA A 96 9.32 -8.89 -6.21
CA ALA A 96 10.08 -10.11 -6.49
C ALA A 96 11.13 -9.96 -7.60
N THR A 97 10.86 -9.10 -8.59
CA THR A 97 11.71 -8.90 -9.76
C THR A 97 12.57 -7.64 -9.69
N GLY A 98 12.50 -6.89 -8.59
CA GLY A 98 13.21 -5.61 -8.43
C GLY A 98 12.62 -4.47 -9.30
N GLY A 99 11.39 -4.62 -9.78
CA GLY A 99 10.66 -3.59 -10.51
C GLY A 99 10.15 -2.45 -9.60
N VAL A 100 10.09 -2.70 -8.31
CA VAL A 100 9.94 -1.74 -7.21
C VAL A 100 10.81 -2.19 -6.05
N THR A 101 11.23 -1.27 -5.19
CA THR A 101 12.03 -1.61 -4.00
C THR A 101 11.18 -2.36 -2.97
N LEU A 102 9.96 -1.88 -2.74
CA LEU A 102 9.01 -2.42 -1.77
C LEU A 102 7.64 -2.65 -2.42
N GLY A 103 6.92 -3.67 -1.94
CA GLY A 103 5.52 -3.90 -2.30
C GLY A 103 4.70 -4.24 -1.08
N ILE A 104 3.43 -3.85 -1.06
CA ILE A 104 2.47 -4.27 -0.03
C ILE A 104 1.70 -5.46 -0.57
N THR A 105 1.62 -6.55 0.20
CA THR A 105 0.96 -7.80 -0.18
C THR A 105 0.46 -8.54 1.07
N TYR A 106 0.08 -9.81 0.94
CA TYR A 106 -0.61 -10.62 1.93
C TYR A 106 0.30 -11.74 2.44
N GLN A 107 0.27 -12.02 3.75
CA GLN A 107 1.12 -13.07 4.35
C GLN A 107 0.97 -14.43 3.66
N PRO A 108 -0.24 -14.97 3.38
CA PRO A 108 -0.36 -16.26 2.69
C PRO A 108 0.21 -16.25 1.27
N ASP A 109 0.10 -15.12 0.55
CA ASP A 109 0.66 -15.02 -0.81
C ASP A 109 2.19 -15.05 -0.81
N VAL A 110 2.83 -14.45 0.21
CA VAL A 110 4.29 -14.55 0.38
C VAL A 110 4.71 -16.01 0.56
N ILE A 111 4.01 -16.78 1.40
CA ILE A 111 4.30 -18.20 1.64
C ILE A 111 4.15 -19.01 0.35
N MET A 112 3.04 -18.82 -0.37
CA MET A 112 2.77 -19.51 -1.64
C MET A 112 3.76 -19.14 -2.76
N ALA A 113 4.23 -17.89 -2.78
CA ALA A 113 5.26 -17.42 -3.71
C ALA A 113 6.62 -18.04 -3.38
N ARG A 114 7.01 -18.07 -2.10
CA ARG A 114 8.25 -18.68 -1.62
C ARG A 114 8.32 -20.19 -1.95
N GLU A 115 7.24 -20.92 -1.77
CA GLU A 115 7.19 -22.34 -2.15
C GLU A 115 7.48 -22.55 -3.64
N LYS A 116 7.05 -21.63 -4.49
CA LYS A 116 7.32 -21.63 -5.94
C LYS A 116 8.72 -21.14 -6.30
N GLY A 117 9.57 -20.85 -5.29
CA GLY A 117 10.93 -20.36 -5.48
C GLY A 117 11.02 -18.87 -5.85
N VAL A 118 9.96 -18.09 -5.62
CA VAL A 118 9.98 -16.64 -5.81
C VAL A 118 10.77 -16.00 -4.64
N PRO A 119 11.80 -15.17 -4.88
CA PRO A 119 12.72 -14.70 -3.83
C PRO A 119 12.18 -13.50 -3.05
N VAL A 120 10.92 -13.53 -2.61
CA VAL A 120 10.32 -12.45 -1.80
C VAL A 120 10.55 -12.68 -0.31
N VAL A 121 10.77 -11.59 0.43
CA VAL A 121 10.95 -11.60 1.89
C VAL A 121 10.06 -10.52 2.49
N SER A 122 9.28 -10.87 3.53
CA SER A 122 8.51 -9.90 4.29
C SER A 122 9.43 -9.15 5.26
N VAL A 123 9.29 -7.83 5.29
CA VAL A 123 10.12 -6.94 6.14
C VAL A 123 9.32 -6.29 7.25
N ALA A 124 8.00 -6.15 7.12
CA ALA A 124 7.13 -5.59 8.15
C ALA A 124 5.68 -6.06 7.98
N ALA A 125 4.94 -6.28 9.09
CA ALA A 125 3.49 -6.49 9.08
C ALA A 125 2.78 -5.19 9.42
N ILE A 126 1.99 -4.65 8.47
CA ILE A 126 1.30 -3.36 8.64
C ILE A 126 -0.15 -3.51 9.09
N VAL A 127 -0.81 -4.63 8.78
CA VAL A 127 -2.12 -5.00 9.33
C VAL A 127 -2.03 -6.44 9.85
N ARG A 128 -2.24 -6.61 11.14
CA ARG A 128 -1.91 -7.82 11.90
C ARG A 128 -3.01 -8.87 11.95
N SER A 129 -4.23 -8.51 11.54
CA SER A 129 -5.38 -9.42 11.55
C SER A 129 -6.25 -9.20 10.31
N PRO A 130 -7.04 -10.22 9.90
CA PRO A 130 -7.81 -10.17 8.67
C PRO A 130 -8.76 -8.97 8.56
N LEU A 131 -8.71 -8.29 7.41
CA LEU A 131 -9.68 -7.32 6.92
C LEU A 131 -10.60 -7.95 5.88
N ASN A 132 -10.09 -8.98 5.18
CA ASN A 132 -10.78 -9.69 4.13
C ASN A 132 -12.00 -10.45 4.69
N HIS A 133 -13.16 -10.22 4.09
CA HIS A 133 -14.43 -10.86 4.44
C HIS A 133 -15.12 -11.35 3.17
N LEU A 134 -15.90 -12.41 3.31
CA LEU A 134 -16.87 -12.82 2.30
C LEU A 134 -18.11 -11.94 2.44
N MET A 135 -18.54 -11.28 1.36
CA MET A 135 -19.72 -10.38 1.37
C MET A 135 -20.79 -10.85 0.40
N VAL A 136 -22.04 -10.68 0.81
CA VAL A 136 -23.24 -10.98 0.04
C VAL A 136 -24.26 -9.85 0.18
N MET A 137 -25.17 -9.70 -0.77
CA MET A 137 -26.34 -8.85 -0.57
C MET A 137 -27.19 -9.41 0.59
N ALA A 138 -27.63 -8.57 1.51
CA ALA A 138 -28.33 -9.01 2.73
C ALA A 138 -29.66 -9.70 2.46
N ASP A 139 -30.30 -9.40 1.32
CA ASP A 139 -31.55 -10.00 0.85
C ASP A 139 -31.34 -11.30 0.05
N SER A 140 -30.09 -11.73 -0.16
CA SER A 140 -29.78 -13.00 -0.81
C SER A 140 -30.18 -14.21 0.06
N ASP A 141 -30.29 -15.37 -0.58
CA ASP A 141 -30.56 -16.66 0.08
C ASP A 141 -29.32 -17.24 0.79
N ILE A 142 -28.16 -16.61 0.65
CA ILE A 142 -26.89 -17.04 1.27
C ILE A 142 -26.85 -16.58 2.73
N GLN A 143 -26.97 -17.54 3.66
CA GLN A 143 -27.00 -17.29 5.11
C GLN A 143 -25.69 -17.72 5.79
N SER A 144 -24.89 -18.56 5.12
CA SER A 144 -23.56 -19.00 5.55
C SER A 144 -22.73 -19.47 4.36
N PRO A 145 -21.40 -19.72 4.51
CA PRO A 145 -20.53 -20.11 3.39
C PRO A 145 -20.97 -21.39 2.67
N GLN A 146 -21.59 -22.37 3.32
CA GLN A 146 -22.10 -23.59 2.65
C GLN A 146 -23.15 -23.29 1.57
N ASP A 147 -23.89 -22.18 1.69
CA ASP A 147 -24.94 -21.80 0.73
C ASP A 147 -24.34 -21.28 -0.60
N LEU A 148 -23.02 -21.17 -0.69
CA LEU A 148 -22.31 -20.85 -1.93
C LEU A 148 -22.24 -22.00 -2.91
N VAL A 149 -22.59 -23.23 -2.50
CA VAL A 149 -22.68 -24.38 -3.40
C VAL A 149 -23.66 -24.09 -4.55
N GLY A 150 -23.16 -24.19 -5.79
CA GLY A 150 -23.88 -23.84 -7.01
C GLY A 150 -23.94 -22.34 -7.34
N LYS A 151 -23.24 -21.49 -6.59
CA LYS A 151 -23.18 -20.04 -6.77
C LYS A 151 -21.85 -19.59 -7.36
N SER A 152 -21.80 -18.32 -7.77
CA SER A 152 -20.59 -17.64 -8.26
C SER A 152 -20.06 -16.68 -7.21
N VAL A 153 -18.74 -16.71 -6.98
CA VAL A 153 -18.04 -15.81 -6.06
C VAL A 153 -16.99 -15.02 -6.84
N GLY A 154 -17.13 -13.68 -6.81
CA GLY A 154 -16.14 -12.78 -7.37
C GLY A 154 -14.93 -12.62 -6.45
N TYR A 155 -13.74 -12.55 -7.01
CA TYR A 155 -12.50 -12.28 -6.28
C TYR A 155 -11.54 -11.43 -7.12
N PRO A 156 -10.54 -10.75 -6.53
CA PRO A 156 -9.70 -9.81 -7.26
C PRO A 156 -8.54 -10.47 -8.05
N GLY A 157 -8.52 -11.80 -8.21
CA GLY A 157 -7.41 -12.51 -8.83
C GLY A 157 -6.21 -12.69 -7.91
N ILE A 158 -6.31 -12.30 -6.63
CA ILE A 158 -5.26 -12.47 -5.62
C ILE A 158 -5.34 -13.89 -5.06
N PRO A 159 -4.23 -14.67 -5.07
CA PRO A 159 -4.25 -16.09 -4.76
C PRO A 159 -4.78 -16.48 -3.38
N VAL A 160 -4.56 -15.66 -2.33
CA VAL A 160 -5.03 -15.95 -0.97
C VAL A 160 -6.55 -16.16 -0.88
N ASN A 161 -7.33 -15.57 -1.80
CA ASN A 161 -8.79 -15.69 -1.74
C ASN A 161 -9.32 -17.09 -2.03
N GLU A 162 -8.58 -17.91 -2.78
CA GLU A 162 -8.95 -19.31 -3.06
C GLU A 162 -8.92 -20.16 -1.79
N PRO A 163 -7.79 -20.21 -1.01
CA PRO A 163 -7.77 -20.95 0.26
C PRO A 163 -8.75 -20.41 1.30
N LEU A 164 -8.91 -19.10 1.39
CA LEU A 164 -9.88 -18.52 2.32
C LEU A 164 -11.28 -19.04 2.04
N LEU A 165 -11.74 -18.94 0.79
CA LEU A 165 -13.06 -19.40 0.39
C LEU A 165 -13.23 -20.90 0.57
N LYS A 166 -12.20 -21.70 0.20
CA LYS A 166 -12.20 -23.16 0.36
C LYS A 166 -12.41 -23.54 1.83
N THR A 167 -11.57 -23.00 2.73
CA THR A 167 -11.67 -23.28 4.16
C THR A 167 -13.04 -22.87 4.70
N MET A 168 -13.56 -21.68 4.36
CA MET A 168 -14.87 -21.21 4.82
C MET A 168 -16.01 -22.14 4.37
N VAL A 169 -16.04 -22.52 3.09
CA VAL A 169 -17.09 -23.38 2.53
C VAL A 169 -17.04 -24.78 3.10
N GLU A 170 -15.86 -25.39 3.18
CA GLU A 170 -15.69 -26.77 3.63
C GLU A 170 -15.90 -26.92 5.13
N SER A 171 -15.43 -25.96 5.95
CA SER A 171 -15.67 -25.99 7.41
C SER A 171 -17.14 -25.82 7.76
N ASP A 172 -17.92 -25.14 6.93
CA ASP A 172 -19.37 -24.96 7.10
C ASP A 172 -20.19 -26.13 6.50
N GLY A 173 -19.52 -27.12 5.88
CA GLY A 173 -20.14 -28.34 5.36
C GLY A 173 -20.49 -28.32 3.87
N GLY A 174 -20.08 -27.30 3.13
CA GLY A 174 -20.18 -27.23 1.66
C GLY A 174 -19.05 -27.96 0.97
N ASN A 175 -19.04 -27.90 -0.36
CA ASN A 175 -17.97 -28.44 -1.21
C ASN A 175 -17.49 -27.32 -2.15
N ILE A 176 -16.22 -26.95 -2.05
CA ILE A 176 -15.64 -25.86 -2.87
C ILE A 176 -15.65 -26.17 -4.36
N GLU A 177 -15.58 -27.44 -4.77
CA GLU A 177 -15.64 -27.85 -6.17
C GLU A 177 -16.98 -27.49 -6.85
N ASP A 178 -18.01 -27.24 -6.07
CA ASP A 178 -19.34 -26.82 -6.54
C ASP A 178 -19.53 -25.29 -6.52
N VAL A 179 -18.49 -24.50 -6.19
CA VAL A 179 -18.49 -23.05 -6.18
C VAL A 179 -17.72 -22.51 -7.39
N SER A 180 -18.29 -21.54 -8.09
CA SER A 180 -17.63 -20.93 -9.25
C SER A 180 -16.89 -19.67 -8.85
N LEU A 181 -15.56 -19.67 -8.88
CA LEU A 181 -14.73 -18.49 -8.71
C LEU A 181 -14.63 -17.68 -10.01
N VAL A 182 -14.81 -16.37 -9.92
CA VAL A 182 -14.79 -15.43 -11.04
C VAL A 182 -13.82 -14.29 -10.71
N ASP A 183 -12.73 -14.19 -11.48
CA ASP A 183 -11.84 -13.04 -11.39
C ASP A 183 -12.56 -11.76 -11.86
N VAL A 184 -12.70 -10.80 -10.98
CA VAL A 184 -13.35 -9.51 -11.22
C VAL A 184 -12.37 -8.33 -11.06
N GLY A 185 -11.10 -8.58 -10.76
CA GLY A 185 -10.09 -7.56 -10.52
C GLY A 185 -10.53 -6.57 -9.44
N PHE A 186 -10.40 -5.29 -9.71
CA PHE A 186 -10.82 -4.22 -8.79
C PHE A 186 -12.36 -4.00 -8.72
N GLU A 187 -13.15 -4.74 -9.50
CA GLU A 187 -14.60 -4.53 -9.64
C GLU A 187 -15.45 -5.33 -8.62
N LEU A 188 -14.95 -5.53 -7.39
CA LEU A 188 -15.64 -6.32 -6.35
C LEU A 188 -17.02 -5.77 -6.03
N GLY A 189 -17.11 -4.50 -5.62
CA GLY A 189 -18.37 -3.86 -5.26
C GLY A 189 -19.37 -3.78 -6.41
N SER A 190 -18.93 -3.35 -7.59
CA SER A 190 -19.80 -3.25 -8.76
C SER A 190 -20.29 -4.63 -9.24
N SER A 191 -19.49 -5.67 -9.08
CA SER A 191 -19.83 -7.03 -9.50
C SER A 191 -20.94 -7.64 -8.65
N ILE A 192 -20.93 -7.42 -7.32
CA ILE A 192 -22.00 -7.91 -6.44
C ILE A 192 -23.28 -7.09 -6.61
N VAL A 193 -23.17 -5.77 -6.66
CA VAL A 193 -24.35 -4.86 -6.82
C VAL A 193 -25.07 -5.09 -8.14
N SER A 194 -24.33 -5.36 -9.22
CA SER A 194 -24.92 -5.66 -10.54
C SER A 194 -25.41 -7.10 -10.72
N ASN A 195 -25.29 -7.96 -9.70
CA ASN A 195 -25.58 -9.40 -9.75
C ASN A 195 -24.76 -10.14 -10.83
N ARG A 196 -23.53 -9.67 -11.13
CA ARG A 196 -22.59 -10.40 -11.98
C ARG A 196 -22.08 -11.65 -11.28
N VAL A 197 -21.99 -11.59 -9.95
CA VAL A 197 -21.67 -12.70 -9.05
C VAL A 197 -22.64 -12.70 -7.86
N ASP A 198 -22.80 -13.85 -7.20
CA ASP A 198 -23.71 -14.02 -6.06
C ASP A 198 -23.10 -13.56 -4.73
N ALA A 199 -21.76 -13.62 -4.64
CA ALA A 199 -20.96 -13.18 -3.49
C ALA A 199 -19.62 -12.62 -3.96
N VAL A 200 -18.89 -11.96 -3.08
CA VAL A 200 -17.49 -11.50 -3.30
C VAL A 200 -16.62 -11.82 -2.10
N ILE A 201 -15.38 -12.22 -2.36
CA ILE A 201 -14.31 -12.39 -1.37
C ILE A 201 -13.10 -11.55 -1.79
N GLY A 202 -12.26 -11.12 -0.85
CA GLY A 202 -11.23 -10.10 -1.11
C GLY A 202 -11.73 -8.70 -0.77
N THR A 203 -12.93 -8.60 -0.23
CA THR A 203 -13.56 -7.35 0.23
C THR A 203 -13.20 -7.05 1.66
N TYR A 204 -12.77 -5.81 1.93
CA TYR A 204 -12.34 -5.41 3.26
C TYR A 204 -13.45 -4.81 4.10
N ILE A 205 -13.52 -5.23 5.37
CA ILE A 205 -14.51 -4.73 6.34
C ILE A 205 -14.34 -3.22 6.64
N ASN A 206 -13.16 -2.69 6.43
CA ASN A 206 -12.85 -1.27 6.61
C ASN A 206 -13.03 -0.42 5.33
N HIS A 207 -13.13 -1.04 4.15
CA HIS A 207 -13.19 -0.30 2.88
C HIS A 207 -14.44 -0.66 2.06
N GLU A 208 -14.52 -1.83 1.41
CA GLU A 208 -15.66 -2.19 0.55
C GLU A 208 -16.97 -2.21 1.30
N TYR A 209 -16.99 -2.70 2.55
CA TYR A 209 -18.22 -2.73 3.34
C TYR A 209 -18.79 -1.32 3.58
N PRO A 210 -18.07 -0.35 4.15
CA PRO A 210 -18.61 1.00 4.34
C PRO A 210 -18.91 1.73 3.02
N VAL A 211 -18.15 1.48 1.94
CA VAL A 211 -18.45 2.04 0.61
C VAL A 211 -19.81 1.55 0.11
N LEU A 212 -20.10 0.26 0.18
CA LEU A 212 -21.37 -0.32 -0.25
C LEU A 212 -22.53 0.17 0.61
N VAL A 213 -22.33 0.29 1.92
CA VAL A 213 -23.34 0.83 2.85
C VAL A 213 -23.62 2.31 2.57
N GLU A 214 -22.59 3.14 2.31
CA GLU A 214 -22.77 4.54 1.93
C GLU A 214 -23.55 4.69 0.63
N GLN A 215 -23.34 3.77 -0.33
CA GLN A 215 -24.11 3.70 -1.58
C GLN A 215 -25.56 3.21 -1.40
N GLY A 216 -25.95 2.85 -0.18
CA GLY A 216 -27.32 2.45 0.17
C GLY A 216 -27.60 0.96 -0.03
N HIS A 217 -26.57 0.13 -0.09
CA HIS A 217 -26.71 -1.32 -0.19
C HIS A 217 -26.67 -1.99 1.19
N ASP A 218 -27.62 -2.88 1.45
CA ASP A 218 -27.59 -3.74 2.63
C ASP A 218 -26.68 -4.96 2.37
N ILE A 219 -25.59 -5.05 3.12
CA ILE A 219 -24.56 -6.09 2.97
C ILE A 219 -24.50 -6.96 4.22
N ARG A 220 -24.49 -8.28 4.02
CA ARG A 220 -24.09 -9.26 5.03
C ARG A 220 -22.67 -9.70 4.72
N TYR A 221 -21.86 -9.88 5.76
CA TYR A 221 -20.50 -10.39 5.62
C TYR A 221 -20.25 -11.57 6.56
N PHE A 222 -19.27 -12.39 6.22
CA PHE A 222 -18.81 -13.53 7.00
C PHE A 222 -17.31 -13.37 7.22
N ASN A 223 -16.89 -13.44 8.50
CA ASN A 223 -15.48 -13.36 8.87
C ASN A 223 -14.81 -14.73 8.62
N PRO A 224 -13.73 -14.83 7.85
CA PRO A 224 -13.05 -16.10 7.60
C PRO A 224 -12.61 -16.82 8.87
N THR A 225 -12.23 -16.08 9.92
CA THR A 225 -11.79 -16.70 11.20
C THR A 225 -12.91 -17.44 11.94
N ASP A 226 -14.17 -17.13 11.68
CA ASP A 226 -15.31 -17.85 12.24
C ASP A 226 -15.54 -19.21 11.54
N TYR A 227 -14.85 -19.44 10.43
CA TYR A 227 -14.99 -20.61 9.55
C TYR A 227 -13.66 -21.35 9.32
N GLY A 228 -12.78 -21.38 10.33
CA GLY A 228 -11.60 -22.23 10.35
C GLY A 228 -10.33 -21.64 9.72
N VAL A 229 -10.39 -20.42 9.19
CA VAL A 229 -9.19 -19.72 8.73
C VAL A 229 -8.44 -19.18 9.95
N PRO A 230 -7.12 -19.41 10.10
CA PRO A 230 -6.35 -18.82 11.19
C PRO A 230 -6.29 -17.30 11.06
N SER A 231 -5.92 -16.61 12.14
CA SER A 231 -5.52 -15.22 12.03
C SER A 231 -4.22 -15.14 11.22
N TYR A 232 -4.13 -14.16 10.33
CA TYR A 232 -2.94 -13.91 9.52
C TYR A 232 -2.71 -12.41 9.37
N TYR A 233 -1.48 -12.02 9.03
CA TYR A 233 -1.19 -10.64 8.66
C TYR A 233 -1.87 -10.31 7.33
N GLU A 234 -2.90 -9.45 7.38
CA GLU A 234 -3.61 -9.05 6.17
C GLU A 234 -2.69 -8.35 5.21
N LEU A 235 -1.89 -7.39 5.70
CA LEU A 235 -0.95 -6.67 4.86
C LEU A 235 0.47 -6.72 5.44
N VAL A 236 1.40 -7.07 4.57
CA VAL A 236 2.85 -7.07 4.85
C VAL A 236 3.59 -6.27 3.78
N ILE A 237 4.69 -5.63 4.16
CA ILE A 237 5.64 -5.04 3.21
C ILE A 237 6.66 -6.11 2.83
N VAL A 238 6.89 -6.26 1.54
CA VAL A 238 7.85 -7.21 0.97
C VAL A 238 8.89 -6.53 0.10
N THR A 239 10.04 -7.17 -0.01
CA THR A 239 11.08 -6.91 -1.01
C THR A 239 11.61 -8.25 -1.53
N ASN A 240 12.62 -8.26 -2.39
CA ASN A 240 13.32 -9.49 -2.75
C ASN A 240 14.65 -9.61 -1.99
N GLU A 241 15.20 -10.84 -1.97
CA GLU A 241 16.42 -11.16 -1.24
C GLU A 241 17.63 -10.30 -1.70
N GLU A 242 17.78 -10.07 -3.01
CA GLU A 242 18.88 -9.26 -3.58
C GLU A 242 18.78 -7.79 -3.17
N THR A 243 17.58 -7.21 -3.26
CA THR A 243 17.32 -5.83 -2.82
C THR A 243 17.54 -5.69 -1.31
N LEU A 244 17.08 -6.67 -0.51
CA LEU A 244 17.29 -6.67 0.94
C LEU A 244 18.77 -6.74 1.31
N GLU A 245 19.57 -7.52 0.58
CA GLU A 245 21.02 -7.62 0.82
C GLU A 245 21.75 -6.30 0.46
N ASN A 246 21.38 -5.69 -0.67
CA ASN A 246 22.10 -4.52 -1.21
C ASN A 246 21.62 -3.19 -0.65
N GLU A 247 20.35 -3.09 -0.24
CA GLU A 247 19.68 -1.82 0.14
C GLU A 247 19.10 -1.84 1.55
N ARG A 248 19.57 -2.74 2.41
CA ARG A 248 19.03 -2.92 3.76
C ARG A 248 18.98 -1.61 4.57
N GLU A 249 20.02 -0.79 4.51
CA GLU A 249 20.09 0.48 5.23
C GLU A 249 19.00 1.46 4.75
N ASN A 250 18.72 1.50 3.44
CA ASN A 250 17.64 2.32 2.87
C ASN A 250 16.26 1.79 3.27
N ILE A 251 16.07 0.47 3.30
CA ILE A 251 14.82 -0.16 3.74
C ILE A 251 14.57 0.12 5.23
N GLU A 252 15.59 0.06 6.07
CA GLU A 252 15.49 0.42 7.50
C GLU A 252 15.21 1.92 7.68
N ALA A 253 15.81 2.80 6.87
CA ALA A 253 15.54 4.23 6.84
C ALA A 253 14.08 4.51 6.44
N PHE A 254 13.60 3.86 5.36
CA PHE A 254 12.20 3.90 4.95
C PHE A 254 11.26 3.51 6.09
N TRP A 255 11.58 2.42 6.78
CA TRP A 255 10.73 1.90 7.86
C TRP A 255 10.66 2.86 9.06
N ARG A 256 11.79 3.48 9.44
CA ARG A 256 11.79 4.50 10.50
C ARG A 256 10.91 5.69 10.14
N ALA A 257 10.98 6.19 8.90
CA ALA A 257 10.13 7.27 8.42
C ALA A 257 8.65 6.87 8.37
N ALA A 258 8.35 5.68 7.83
CA ALA A 258 6.98 5.13 7.77
C ALA A 258 6.37 4.95 9.17
N THR A 259 7.17 4.55 10.15
CA THR A 259 6.74 4.44 11.55
C THR A 259 6.39 5.79 12.16
N LYS A 260 7.15 6.87 11.87
CA LYS A 260 6.78 8.24 12.27
C LYS A 260 5.43 8.65 11.65
N GLY A 261 5.20 8.32 10.37
CA GLY A 261 3.91 8.54 9.71
C GLY A 261 2.76 7.77 10.36
N TYR A 262 3.02 6.53 10.81
CA TYR A 262 2.04 5.75 11.57
C TYR A 262 1.74 6.36 12.95
N GLU A 263 2.74 6.86 13.66
CA GLU A 263 2.52 7.57 14.94
C GLU A 263 1.64 8.81 14.73
N LEU A 264 1.86 9.59 13.65
CA LEU A 264 0.97 10.70 13.29
C LEU A 264 -0.46 10.20 13.01
N MET A 265 -0.62 9.13 12.21
CA MET A 265 -1.92 8.53 11.93
C MET A 265 -2.64 8.08 13.20
N LYS A 266 -1.92 7.54 14.17
CA LYS A 266 -2.45 7.06 15.45
C LYS A 266 -2.83 8.20 16.39
N GLU A 267 -1.99 9.24 16.50
CA GLU A 267 -2.20 10.37 17.39
C GLU A 267 -3.22 11.37 16.83
N ASN A 268 -3.21 11.59 15.50
CA ASN A 268 -4.05 12.56 14.81
C ASN A 268 -4.71 11.94 13.55
N PRO A 269 -5.64 10.98 13.68
CA PRO A 269 -6.23 10.28 12.53
C PRO A 269 -6.87 11.21 11.50
N SER A 270 -7.52 12.29 11.96
CA SER A 270 -8.16 13.28 11.08
C SER A 270 -7.15 14.03 10.21
N GLU A 271 -6.01 14.43 10.79
CA GLU A 271 -4.93 15.12 10.07
C GLU A 271 -4.28 14.19 9.03
N SER A 272 -4.01 12.94 9.40
CA SER A 272 -3.49 11.92 8.48
C SER A 272 -4.44 11.67 7.31
N LEU A 273 -5.75 11.65 7.54
CA LEU A 273 -6.73 11.59 6.46
C LEU A 273 -6.79 12.87 5.62
N ASP A 274 -6.63 14.05 6.20
CA ASP A 274 -6.58 15.31 5.43
C ASP A 274 -5.40 15.31 4.47
N ILE A 275 -4.25 14.78 4.88
CA ILE A 275 -3.08 14.56 4.03
C ILE A 275 -3.40 13.56 2.91
N LEU A 276 -3.99 12.42 3.22
CA LEU A 276 -4.41 11.42 2.21
C LEU A 276 -5.35 12.05 1.17
N PHE A 277 -6.35 12.84 1.61
CA PHE A 277 -7.29 13.51 0.72
C PHE A 277 -6.63 14.58 -0.17
N ALA A 278 -5.58 15.23 0.30
CA ALA A 278 -4.79 16.16 -0.52
C ALA A 278 -4.03 15.45 -1.65
N ASN A 279 -3.69 14.18 -1.45
CA ASN A 279 -2.92 13.35 -2.38
C ASN A 279 -3.77 12.37 -3.22
N GLN A 280 -5.10 12.36 -3.05
CA GLN A 280 -5.97 11.41 -3.77
C GLN A 280 -6.08 11.73 -5.27
N ASP A 281 -6.28 10.71 -6.08
CA ASP A 281 -6.76 10.85 -7.47
C ASP A 281 -8.29 10.98 -7.48
N GLN A 282 -8.78 12.22 -7.37
CA GLN A 282 -10.23 12.52 -7.34
C GLN A 282 -10.98 12.12 -8.61
N VAL A 283 -10.28 11.87 -9.71
CA VAL A 283 -10.90 11.56 -11.00
C VAL A 283 -11.13 10.06 -11.15
N ASN A 284 -10.14 9.26 -10.79
CA ASN A 284 -10.18 7.82 -11.02
C ASN A 284 -10.59 7.05 -9.75
N PHE A 285 -10.17 7.52 -8.56
CA PHE A 285 -10.39 6.86 -7.28
C PHE A 285 -10.81 7.88 -6.20
N PRO A 286 -12.02 8.47 -6.33
CA PRO A 286 -12.49 9.45 -5.35
C PRO A 286 -12.77 8.78 -4.00
N LEU A 287 -12.19 9.34 -2.94
CA LEU A 287 -12.43 8.88 -1.57
C LEU A 287 -13.66 9.56 -0.96
N SER A 288 -14.36 8.85 -0.08
CA SER A 288 -15.41 9.40 0.78
C SER A 288 -14.90 9.61 2.19
N ARG A 289 -15.01 10.84 2.71
CA ARG A 289 -14.57 11.12 4.08
C ARG A 289 -15.28 10.25 5.11
N ALA A 290 -16.57 9.99 4.95
CA ALA A 290 -17.34 9.17 5.87
C ALA A 290 -16.87 7.70 5.88
N VAL A 291 -16.44 7.20 4.73
CA VAL A 291 -15.84 5.85 4.60
C VAL A 291 -14.47 5.83 5.27
N GLU A 292 -13.59 6.78 4.95
CA GLU A 292 -12.21 6.78 5.46
C GLU A 292 -12.16 7.04 6.98
N ASP A 293 -13.06 7.86 7.53
CA ASP A 293 -13.19 8.05 8.99
C ASP A 293 -13.55 6.73 9.71
N GLN A 294 -14.47 5.91 9.15
CA GLN A 294 -14.78 4.59 9.69
C GLN A 294 -13.61 3.60 9.49
N SER A 295 -12.99 3.66 8.33
CA SER A 295 -11.86 2.81 7.97
C SER A 295 -10.70 2.95 8.94
N ILE A 296 -10.27 4.17 9.24
CA ILE A 296 -9.12 4.43 10.11
C ILE A 296 -9.36 3.96 11.54
N GLU A 297 -10.59 4.05 12.06
CA GLU A 297 -10.94 3.53 13.38
C GLU A 297 -10.80 2.00 13.47
N ILE A 298 -11.22 1.28 12.41
CA ILE A 298 -11.06 -0.17 12.32
C ILE A 298 -9.58 -0.52 12.20
N LEU A 299 -8.84 0.17 11.34
CA LEU A 299 -7.43 -0.09 11.05
C LEU A 299 -6.53 0.06 12.27
N LEU A 300 -6.67 1.16 13.02
CA LEU A 300 -5.84 1.41 14.21
C LEU A 300 -5.92 0.29 15.25
N SER A 301 -7.07 -0.42 15.32
CA SER A 301 -7.22 -1.58 16.19
C SER A 301 -6.59 -2.87 15.65
N LYS A 302 -6.13 -2.87 14.39
CA LYS A 302 -5.60 -4.04 13.67
C LYS A 302 -4.16 -3.88 13.19
N MET A 303 -3.60 -2.67 13.26
CA MET A 303 -2.23 -2.38 12.86
C MET A 303 -1.22 -2.60 13.99
N GLU A 304 -1.68 -2.56 15.24
CA GLU A 304 -0.87 -2.71 16.44
C GLU A 304 -1.65 -3.52 17.50
N GLU A 305 -0.96 -4.35 18.28
CA GLU A 305 -1.51 -5.10 19.42
C GLU A 305 -0.61 -4.88 20.64
N GLU A 306 -1.16 -5.15 21.84
CA GLU A 306 -0.41 -5.00 23.09
C GLU A 306 0.80 -5.94 23.12
N GLY A 307 2.01 -5.35 23.17
CA GLY A 307 3.27 -6.10 23.14
C GLY A 307 3.79 -6.42 21.71
N GLU A 308 3.03 -6.08 20.70
CA GLU A 308 3.33 -6.33 19.28
C GLU A 308 3.26 -5.01 18.50
N PRO A 309 4.34 -4.21 18.49
CA PRO A 309 4.33 -2.89 17.86
C PRO A 309 4.10 -2.97 16.34
N PHE A 310 3.69 -1.85 15.76
CA PHE A 310 3.54 -1.69 14.33
C PHE A 310 4.78 -2.20 13.57
N GLY A 311 4.56 -3.04 12.57
CA GLY A 311 5.60 -3.67 11.77
C GLY A 311 6.18 -4.96 12.30
N SER A 312 5.97 -5.29 13.58
CA SER A 312 6.51 -6.52 14.15
C SER A 312 5.91 -7.77 13.51
N GLN A 313 6.71 -8.83 13.45
CA GLN A 313 6.34 -10.12 12.92
C GLN A 313 6.79 -11.22 13.86
N SER A 314 6.00 -12.28 14.02
CA SER A 314 6.32 -13.41 14.88
C SER A 314 6.49 -14.70 14.07
N LEU A 315 7.43 -15.53 14.48
CA LEU A 315 7.63 -16.86 13.92
C LEU A 315 6.36 -17.72 14.06
N GLU A 316 5.66 -17.58 15.17
CA GLU A 316 4.43 -18.34 15.47
C GLU A 316 3.34 -18.05 14.43
N SER A 317 3.10 -16.76 14.11
CA SER A 317 2.11 -16.38 13.09
C SER A 317 2.46 -16.92 11.71
N TRP A 318 3.72 -16.83 11.29
CA TRP A 318 4.15 -17.39 10.00
C TRP A 318 3.98 -18.91 9.96
N GLN A 319 4.34 -19.62 11.03
CA GLN A 319 4.22 -21.07 11.12
C GLN A 319 2.75 -21.54 11.13
N GLU A 320 1.86 -20.81 11.79
CA GLU A 320 0.43 -21.13 11.82
C GLU A 320 -0.19 -21.06 10.41
N VAL A 321 0.12 -20.01 9.66
CA VAL A 321 -0.37 -19.86 8.27
C VAL A 321 0.24 -20.90 7.33
N ILE A 322 1.51 -21.23 7.48
CA ILE A 322 2.16 -22.33 6.73
C ILE A 322 1.42 -23.65 6.98
N ASN A 323 1.12 -23.97 8.27
CA ASN A 323 0.44 -25.19 8.62
C ASN A 323 -0.96 -25.25 8.01
N TRP A 324 -1.72 -24.16 8.08
CA TRP A 324 -3.04 -24.05 7.48
C TRP A 324 -2.99 -24.26 5.96
N LEU A 325 -2.13 -23.56 5.23
CA LEU A 325 -2.00 -23.72 3.77
C LEU A 325 -1.61 -25.15 3.37
N LYS A 326 -0.80 -25.82 4.21
CA LYS A 326 -0.41 -27.20 4.01
C LYS A 326 -1.55 -28.18 4.28
N GLU A 327 -2.33 -27.97 5.34
CA GLU A 327 -3.52 -28.76 5.68
C GLU A 327 -4.58 -28.66 4.59
N GLU A 328 -4.74 -27.47 4.00
CA GLU A 328 -5.63 -27.22 2.85
C GLU A 328 -5.10 -27.78 1.52
N GLY A 329 -3.88 -28.32 1.52
CA GLY A 329 -3.26 -28.91 0.32
C GLY A 329 -2.82 -27.90 -0.75
N LEU A 330 -2.59 -26.65 -0.36
CA LEU A 330 -2.23 -25.56 -1.25
C LEU A 330 -0.73 -25.40 -1.42
N ILE A 331 0.03 -25.90 -0.45
CA ILE A 331 1.49 -25.98 -0.46
C ILE A 331 1.92 -27.39 -0.04
N GLU A 332 2.99 -27.89 -0.64
CA GLU A 332 3.52 -29.23 -0.34
C GLU A 332 4.84 -29.15 0.44
N ASN A 333 5.75 -28.27 0.02
CA ASN A 333 7.11 -28.14 0.52
C ASN A 333 7.46 -26.67 0.82
N PRO A 334 6.78 -26.04 1.78
CA PRO A 334 7.06 -24.64 2.10
C PRO A 334 8.50 -24.48 2.62
N PRO A 335 9.10 -23.30 2.43
CA PRO A 335 10.34 -22.96 3.12
C PRO A 335 10.12 -22.91 4.63
N GLU A 336 11.21 -22.94 5.40
CA GLU A 336 11.14 -22.70 6.83
C GLU A 336 10.65 -21.26 7.09
N ALA A 337 9.86 -21.06 8.15
CA ALA A 337 9.25 -19.75 8.41
C ALA A 337 10.29 -18.64 8.60
N GLU A 338 11.45 -18.95 9.19
CA GLU A 338 12.58 -18.03 9.39
C GLU A 338 13.20 -17.50 8.09
N GLU A 339 12.97 -18.18 6.96
CA GLU A 339 13.48 -17.77 5.64
C GLU A 339 12.52 -16.84 4.90
N ILE A 340 11.29 -16.67 5.41
CA ILE A 340 10.21 -15.93 4.72
C ILE A 340 10.17 -14.48 5.13
N PHE A 341 10.57 -14.16 6.36
CA PHE A 341 10.52 -12.82 6.90
C PHE A 341 11.80 -12.40 7.61
N THR A 342 11.97 -11.11 7.78
CA THR A 342 13.03 -10.51 8.61
C THR A 342 12.44 -9.36 9.42
N THR A 343 13.13 -8.99 10.50
CA THR A 343 12.79 -7.81 11.29
C THR A 343 13.71 -6.66 10.91
N LEU A 344 13.13 -5.48 10.71
CA LEU A 344 13.85 -4.22 10.57
C LEU A 344 14.15 -3.63 11.94
N ASN A 345 15.27 -2.89 12.04
CA ASN A 345 15.73 -2.23 13.28
C ASN A 345 15.31 -0.77 13.32
#